data_eec5b82820bb1e0ce6d3895a5f97dc84
#
_entry.id   eec5b82820bb1e0ce6d3895a5f97dc84
#
_cell.length_a   1.000
_cell.length_b   1.000
_cell.length_c   1.000
_cell.angle_alpha   90.00
_cell.angle_beta   90.00
_cell.angle_gamma   90.00
#
_symmetry.space_group_name_H-M   'P 1'
#
loop_
_entity.id
_entity.type
_entity.pdbx_description
1 polymer ?
#
loop_
_entity_poly.entity_id
_entity_poly.type
_entity_poly.pdbx_seq_one_letter_code
_entity_poly.pdbx_strand_id
1 'polypeptide(L)'
;ALILYIFNKQYITVDNTHQLLYTVYHKGENKNMHIILNHSSMVPIYEQLMEQIKSEIIQSVLKEGEALPSVRTLAGELRISALTVKKAYDKLEEEGFVSTVHGKGTYVTASDKQLASEAR
;
A
#
# COMPACT_ATOMS: atom_id res chain seq x y z
N ALA A 1 23.71 14.61 -0.20
CA ALA A 1 22.41 15.28 -0.29
C ALA A 1 21.35 14.35 -0.82
N LEU A 2 20.11 14.57 -0.41
CA LEU A 2 18.98 13.80 -0.90
C LEU A 2 18.46 14.44 -2.19
N ILE A 3 18.07 13.61 -3.13
CA ILE A 3 17.50 14.06 -4.39
C ILE A 3 16.03 13.62 -4.42
N LEU A 4 15.14 14.57 -4.66
CA LEU A 4 13.71 14.30 -4.75
C LEU A 4 13.28 14.26 -6.20
N TYR A 5 12.66 13.17 -6.60
CA TYR A 5 12.08 13.03 -7.93
C TYR A 5 10.56 12.97 -7.81
N ILE A 6 9.89 13.57 -8.79
CA ILE A 6 8.44 13.45 -8.93
C ILE A 6 8.19 12.68 -10.21
N PHE A 7 7.56 11.51 -10.09
CA PHE A 7 7.26 10.66 -11.22
C PHE A 7 5.87 10.08 -11.05
N ASN A 8 5.03 10.28 -12.04
CA ASN A 8 3.68 9.73 -12.06
C ASN A 8 2.91 9.98 -10.74
N LYS A 9 2.92 11.23 -10.29
CA LYS A 9 2.25 11.68 -9.06
C LYS A 9 2.82 11.04 -7.78
N GLN A 10 4.04 10.55 -7.87
CA GLN A 10 4.76 9.99 -6.72
C GLN A 10 5.95 10.85 -6.38
N TYR A 11 6.30 10.87 -5.11
CA TYR A 11 7.53 11.49 -4.63
C TYR A 11 8.52 10.38 -4.30
N ILE A 12 9.68 10.43 -4.95
CA ILE A 12 10.73 9.43 -4.75
C ILE A 12 11.95 10.14 -4.21
N THR A 13 12.42 9.73 -3.04
CA THR A 13 13.62 10.29 -2.42
C THR A 13 14.75 9.28 -2.54
N VAL A 14 15.88 9.73 -3.06
CA VAL A 14 17.06 8.88 -3.20
C VAL A 14 18.24 9.50 -2.47
N ASP A 15 19.24 8.70 -2.12
CA ASP A 15 20.46 9.19 -1.50
C ASP A 15 21.48 9.58 -2.58
N ASN A 16 22.71 9.95 -2.15
CA ASN A 16 23.78 10.40 -3.04
C ASN A 16 24.25 9.30 -3.99
N THR A 17 23.99 8.04 -3.67
CA THR A 17 24.37 6.90 -4.53
C THR A 17 23.21 6.48 -5.43
N HIS A 18 22.13 7.24 -5.45
CA HIS A 18 20.90 6.97 -6.19
C HIS A 18 20.15 5.73 -5.70
N GLN A 19 20.38 5.35 -4.44
CA GLN A 19 19.59 4.29 -3.82
C GLN A 19 18.27 4.86 -3.33
N LEU A 20 17.20 4.11 -3.57
CA LEU A 20 15.86 4.52 -3.20
C LEU A 20 15.67 4.44 -1.69
N LEU A 21 15.41 5.57 -1.04
CA LEU A 21 15.16 5.64 0.41
C LEU A 21 13.68 5.55 0.74
N TYR A 22 12.87 6.35 0.06
CA TYR A 22 11.43 6.41 0.31
C TYR A 22 10.67 6.46 -1.00
N THR A 23 9.53 5.81 -1.04
CA THR A 23 8.56 5.96 -2.12
C THR A 23 7.24 6.38 -1.50
N VAL A 24 6.65 7.43 -2.04
CA VAL A 24 5.34 7.92 -1.59
C VAL A 24 4.34 7.73 -2.72
N TYR A 25 3.23 7.09 -2.43
CA TYR A 25 2.18 6.82 -3.39
C TYR A 25 0.86 7.45 -2.96
N HIS A 26 0.23 8.13 -3.89
CA HIS A 26 -1.10 8.71 -3.68
C HIS A 26 -2.03 8.14 -4.75
N LYS A 27 -3.08 7.46 -4.33
CA LYS A 27 -4.03 6.83 -5.24
C LYS A 27 -4.92 7.89 -5.90
N GLY A 28 -4.82 7.97 -7.24
CA GLY A 28 -5.73 8.77 -8.05
C GLY A 28 -5.81 10.24 -7.67
N GLU A 29 -6.86 10.89 -8.14
CA GLU A 29 -7.08 12.31 -7.85
C GLU A 29 -7.61 12.54 -6.46
N ASN A 30 -8.35 11.58 -5.92
CA ASN A 30 -8.92 11.70 -4.58
C ASN A 30 -7.89 11.45 -3.49
N LYS A 31 -6.74 10.91 -3.85
CA LYS A 31 -5.60 10.71 -2.94
C LYS A 31 -5.98 10.00 -1.63
N ASN A 32 -6.93 9.07 -1.73
CA ASN A 32 -7.39 8.37 -0.52
C ASN A 32 -6.31 7.44 0.04
N MET A 33 -5.54 6.81 -0.84
CA MET A 33 -4.49 5.88 -0.41
C MET A 33 -3.14 6.58 -0.43
N HIS A 34 -2.47 6.58 0.71
CA HIS A 34 -1.17 7.22 0.89
C HIS A 34 -0.19 6.21 1.49
N ILE A 35 0.77 5.77 0.70
CA ILE A 35 1.75 4.76 1.13
C ILE A 35 3.13 5.38 1.13
N ILE A 36 3.84 5.25 2.25
CA ILE A 36 5.23 5.69 2.37
C ILE A 36 6.06 4.47 2.73
N LEU A 37 6.95 4.07 1.82
CA LEU A 37 7.84 2.93 2.05
C LEU A 37 9.24 3.43 2.37
N ASN A 38 9.81 2.92 3.45
CA ASN A 38 11.18 3.22 3.86
C ASN A 38 12.08 2.04 3.49
N HIS A 39 12.86 2.21 2.42
CA HIS A 39 13.72 1.14 1.90
C HIS A 39 14.96 0.92 2.76
N SER A 40 15.23 1.80 3.72
CA SER A 40 16.36 1.66 4.64
C SER A 40 15.97 1.00 5.95
N SER A 41 14.68 0.75 6.16
CA SER A 41 14.19 0.14 7.39
C SER A 41 14.49 -1.36 7.42
N MET A 42 14.65 -1.89 8.63
CA MET A 42 14.77 -3.33 8.84
C MET A 42 13.45 -4.07 8.65
N VAL A 43 12.34 -3.34 8.68
CA VAL A 43 11.01 -3.93 8.47
C VAL A 43 10.83 -4.27 6.98
N PRO A 44 10.47 -5.51 6.64
CA PRO A 44 10.27 -5.91 5.25
C PRO A 44 9.25 -5.02 4.55
N ILE A 45 9.47 -4.75 3.27
CA ILE A 45 8.60 -3.86 2.49
C ILE A 45 7.14 -4.35 2.48
N TYR A 46 6.92 -5.67 2.32
CA TYR A 46 5.55 -6.17 2.30
C TYR A 46 4.81 -5.87 3.61
N GLU A 47 5.53 -5.92 4.73
CA GLU A 47 4.96 -5.67 6.04
C GLU A 47 4.62 -4.19 6.21
N GLN A 48 5.51 -3.30 5.75
CA GLN A 48 5.24 -1.86 5.74
C GLN A 48 3.98 -1.55 4.91
N LEU A 49 3.88 -2.14 3.73
CA LEU A 49 2.74 -1.94 2.84
C LEU A 49 1.46 -2.46 3.49
N MET A 50 1.51 -3.67 4.02
CA MET A 50 0.36 -4.30 4.66
C MET A 50 -0.15 -3.47 5.83
N GLU A 51 0.75 -3.03 6.71
CA GLU A 51 0.36 -2.29 7.91
C GLU A 51 -0.24 -0.92 7.57
N GLN A 52 0.27 -0.26 6.52
CA GLN A 52 -0.25 1.04 6.12
C GLN A 52 -1.64 0.91 5.49
N ILE A 53 -1.85 -0.10 4.64
CA ILE A 53 -3.18 -0.34 4.05
C ILE A 53 -4.17 -0.70 5.16
N LYS A 54 -3.76 -1.57 6.08
CA LYS A 54 -4.58 -1.96 7.22
C LYS A 54 -5.01 -0.73 8.03
N SER A 55 -4.05 0.14 8.33
CA SER A 55 -4.31 1.36 9.09
C SER A 55 -5.31 2.28 8.37
N GLU A 56 -5.17 2.42 7.05
CA GLU A 56 -6.07 3.26 6.27
C GLU A 56 -7.48 2.68 6.23
N ILE A 57 -7.62 1.36 6.24
CA ILE A 57 -8.94 0.72 6.32
C ILE A 57 -9.56 0.95 7.70
N ILE A 58 -8.77 0.76 8.75
CA ILE A 58 -9.24 0.96 10.13
C ILE A 58 -9.68 2.41 10.35
N GLN A 59 -8.96 3.36 9.75
CA GLN A 59 -9.25 4.78 9.91
C GLN A 59 -10.29 5.29 8.91
N SER A 60 -10.90 4.42 8.14
CA SER A 60 -11.91 4.76 7.12
C SER A 60 -11.39 5.65 5.99
N VAL A 61 -10.09 5.71 5.79
CA VAL A 61 -9.50 6.38 4.62
C VAL A 61 -9.80 5.55 3.38
N LEU A 62 -9.68 4.24 3.52
CA LEU A 62 -10.12 3.27 2.51
C LEU A 62 -11.39 2.63 3.02
N LYS A 63 -12.48 2.78 2.28
CA LYS A 63 -13.81 2.36 2.72
C LYS A 63 -14.20 1.01 2.16
N GLU A 64 -15.13 0.35 2.87
CA GLU A 64 -15.67 -0.93 2.43
C GLU A 64 -16.20 -0.84 1.00
N GLY A 65 -15.86 -1.83 0.18
CA GLY A 65 -16.22 -1.87 -1.22
C GLY A 65 -15.27 -1.12 -2.14
N GLU A 66 -14.34 -0.35 -1.59
CA GLU A 66 -13.39 0.39 -2.40
C GLU A 66 -12.34 -0.53 -3.00
N ALA A 67 -12.03 -0.33 -4.27
CA ALA A 67 -11.05 -1.14 -4.98
C ALA A 67 -9.63 -0.68 -4.66
N LEU A 68 -8.74 -1.64 -4.39
CA LEU A 68 -7.32 -1.35 -4.30
C LEU A 68 -6.71 -1.40 -5.70
N PRO A 69 -5.57 -0.74 -5.93
CA PRO A 69 -4.85 -0.89 -7.20
C PRO A 69 -4.49 -2.35 -7.43
N SER A 70 -4.38 -2.76 -8.69
CA SER A 70 -3.94 -4.12 -8.99
C SER A 70 -2.52 -4.33 -8.48
N VAL A 71 -2.17 -5.59 -8.21
CA VAL A 71 -0.81 -5.94 -7.77
C VAL A 71 0.23 -5.39 -8.73
N ARG A 72 0.01 -5.59 -10.03
CA ARG A 72 0.96 -5.13 -11.05
C ARG A 72 1.09 -3.61 -11.07
N THR A 73 -0.04 -2.91 -11.01
CA THR A 73 -0.04 -1.44 -11.03
C THR A 73 0.69 -0.88 -9.81
N LEU A 74 0.34 -1.37 -8.63
CA LEU A 74 0.96 -0.87 -7.39
C LEU A 74 2.45 -1.19 -7.34
N ALA A 75 2.83 -2.41 -7.76
CA ALA A 75 4.24 -2.80 -7.80
C ALA A 75 5.04 -1.89 -8.73
N GLY A 76 4.49 -1.59 -9.90
CA GLY A 76 5.15 -0.70 -10.85
C GLY A 76 5.30 0.71 -10.32
N GLU A 77 4.26 1.23 -9.69
CA GLU A 77 4.28 2.59 -9.15
C GLU A 77 5.17 2.73 -7.93
N LEU A 78 5.19 1.73 -7.06
CA LEU A 78 6.05 1.74 -5.87
C LEU A 78 7.49 1.28 -6.17
N ARG A 79 7.72 0.78 -7.38
CA ARG A 79 9.03 0.24 -7.79
C ARG A 79 9.49 -0.90 -6.88
N ILE A 80 8.58 -1.81 -6.60
CA ILE A 80 8.85 -3.02 -5.83
C ILE A 80 8.35 -4.21 -6.63
N SER A 81 8.71 -5.42 -6.22
CA SER A 81 8.32 -6.60 -6.96
C SER A 81 6.81 -6.87 -6.81
N ALA A 82 6.21 -7.45 -7.85
CA ALA A 82 4.82 -7.84 -7.80
C ALA A 82 4.59 -8.89 -6.71
N LEU A 83 5.57 -9.76 -6.46
CA LEU A 83 5.47 -10.75 -5.40
C LEU A 83 5.37 -10.11 -4.01
N THR A 84 6.07 -8.99 -3.81
CA THR A 84 6.01 -8.24 -2.56
C THR A 84 4.61 -7.68 -2.33
N VAL A 85 4.02 -7.07 -3.37
CA VAL A 85 2.65 -6.53 -3.28
C VAL A 85 1.65 -7.67 -3.06
N LYS A 86 1.82 -8.77 -3.82
CA LYS A 86 0.93 -9.92 -3.68
C LYS A 86 0.99 -10.48 -2.27
N LYS A 87 2.18 -10.58 -1.68
CA LYS A 87 2.33 -11.07 -0.31
C LYS A 87 1.57 -10.19 0.69
N ALA A 88 1.67 -8.86 0.52
CA ALA A 88 0.94 -7.93 1.37
C ALA A 88 -0.58 -8.10 1.21
N TYR A 89 -1.05 -8.19 -0.02
CA TYR A 89 -2.48 -8.38 -0.29
C TYR A 89 -3.00 -9.71 0.24
N ASP A 90 -2.23 -10.78 0.07
CA ASP A 90 -2.61 -12.10 0.58
C ASP A 90 -2.73 -12.08 2.10
N LYS A 91 -1.83 -11.39 2.79
CA LYS A 91 -1.89 -11.26 4.24
C LYS A 91 -3.11 -10.45 4.68
N LEU A 92 -3.42 -9.38 3.97
CA LEU A 92 -4.61 -8.57 4.25
C LEU A 92 -5.89 -9.38 4.03
N GLU A 93 -5.91 -10.22 3.01
CA GLU A 93 -7.06 -11.09 2.74
C GLU A 93 -7.20 -12.14 3.83
N GLU A 94 -6.09 -12.73 4.26
CA GLU A 94 -6.05 -13.70 5.35
C GLU A 94 -6.64 -13.12 6.64
N GLU A 95 -6.37 -11.85 6.90
CA GLU A 95 -6.86 -11.16 8.10
C GLU A 95 -8.26 -10.57 7.92
N GLY A 96 -8.86 -10.71 6.75
CA GLY A 96 -10.23 -10.26 6.51
C GLY A 96 -10.39 -8.80 6.12
N PHE A 97 -9.29 -8.10 5.83
CA PHE A 97 -9.36 -6.68 5.46
C PHE A 97 -9.76 -6.47 4.00
N VAL A 98 -9.37 -7.39 3.12
CA VAL A 98 -9.67 -7.28 1.70
C VAL A 98 -10.11 -8.64 1.16
N SER A 99 -10.70 -8.62 -0.03
CA SER A 99 -11.07 -9.84 -0.76
C SER A 99 -10.70 -9.68 -2.22
N THR A 100 -10.09 -10.69 -2.79
CA THR A 100 -9.76 -10.72 -4.21
C THR A 100 -10.87 -11.42 -4.97
N VAL A 101 -11.46 -10.72 -5.93
CA VAL A 101 -12.49 -11.26 -6.81
C VAL A 101 -11.82 -11.58 -8.13
N HIS A 102 -11.78 -12.85 -8.47
CA HIS A 102 -11.09 -13.33 -9.68
C HIS A 102 -11.60 -12.60 -10.91
N GLY A 103 -10.68 -12.04 -11.69
CA GLY A 103 -11.00 -11.30 -12.90
C GLY A 103 -11.50 -9.88 -12.70
N LYS A 104 -11.67 -9.44 -11.45
CA LYS A 104 -12.18 -8.09 -11.15
C LYS A 104 -11.23 -7.24 -10.32
N GLY A 105 -10.55 -7.84 -9.33
CA GLY A 105 -9.59 -7.11 -8.51
C GLY A 105 -9.74 -7.39 -7.02
N THR A 106 -9.08 -6.55 -6.24
CA THR A 106 -9.06 -6.66 -4.78
C THR A 106 -9.82 -5.49 -4.18
N TYR A 107 -10.70 -5.78 -3.25
CA TYR A 107 -11.61 -4.80 -2.64
C TYR A 107 -11.56 -4.86 -1.13
N VAL A 108 -11.78 -3.71 -0.50
CA VAL A 108 -11.91 -3.62 0.96
C VAL A 108 -13.23 -4.29 1.36
N THR A 109 -13.18 -5.25 2.30
CA THR A 109 -14.33 -6.11 2.62
C THR A 109 -14.99 -5.84 3.96
N ALA A 110 -14.30 -5.18 4.89
CA ALA A 110 -14.83 -5.01 6.24
C ALA A 110 -14.88 -3.55 6.63
N SER A 111 -15.84 -3.19 7.49
CA SER A 111 -15.91 -1.85 8.00
C SER A 111 -14.78 -1.61 9.01
N ASP A 112 -14.31 -0.38 9.08
CA ASP A 112 -13.29 0.03 10.04
C ASP A 112 -13.68 -0.27 11.48
N LYS A 113 -14.95 -0.08 11.81
CA LYS A 113 -15.46 -0.31 13.15
C LYS A 113 -15.35 -1.77 13.56
N GLN A 114 -15.72 -2.67 12.65
CA GLN A 114 -15.65 -4.11 12.90
C GLN A 114 -14.19 -4.56 13.06
N LEU A 115 -13.32 -4.11 12.16
CA LEU A 115 -11.91 -4.48 12.21
C LEU A 115 -11.20 -3.91 13.43
N ALA A 116 -11.53 -2.68 13.82
CA ALA A 116 -10.96 -2.07 15.02
C ALA A 116 -11.33 -2.88 16.27
N SER A 117 -12.54 -3.42 16.31
CA SER A 117 -12.99 -4.28 17.41
C SER A 117 -12.20 -5.59 17.44
N GLU A 118 -11.97 -6.21 16.28
CA GLU A 118 -11.25 -7.47 16.19
C GLU A 118 -9.75 -7.32 16.40
N ALA A 119 -9.18 -6.17 16.09
CA ALA A 119 -7.77 -5.93 16.22
C ALA A 119 -7.27 -5.74 17.66
N ARG A 120 -8.16 -5.69 18.62
CA ARG A 120 -7.82 -5.51 20.03
C ARG A 120 -7.49 -6.81 20.74
#